data_a50c2f7b4cdc8476f85011ce8ff6eddf
#
_entry.id   a50c2f7b4cdc8476f85011ce8ff6eddf
#
_cell.length_a   1.000
_cell.length_b   1.000
_cell.length_c   1.000
_cell.angle_alpha   90.00
_cell.angle_beta   90.00
_cell.angle_gamma   90.00
#
_symmetry.space_group_name_H-M   'P 1'
#
loop_
_entity.id
_entity.type
_entity.pdbx_description
1 polymer ?
#
loop_
_entity_poly.entity_id
_entity_poly.type
_entity_poly.pdbx_seq_one_letter_code
_entity_poly.pdbx_strand_id
1 'polypeptide(L)'
;MYEKYGQFIDGKWHKSSTGETYEVINPANEEVLGKASKASPDDVNKALSSAQKGLEVWKKTTPWQRAYILRRVADKMREKQDVLAKWMTLEMGKPLNEAKGEVNGAADIFEWNAEETKRIYGQTVESRFEDTRVHVYYQPVGVVAALVPWNFPLVLSSRKISTGLAAGWSVIVKPDVITPGVVMELVEICRECGVPPGVINLLSGDPPSIAQQLIASDIVKKISITGSSRVGKLILKQAADKVQRVTMELSGHSPFIVFDDADIKKATDMAIAAKFRNNGQVCISPNRFYIQETKKNEFVNLFIEKTKKLKIGDGMDPSVQLGPITTKKRLNEIEELVETTKKEGAKVLLGGKRPSGFNKGYFYEPTIFDNVKDDFTIMKVEPFGPLVPMLSFKSFDEVIERANNHELGLSSYICTNSMETAHKASELMETGTVAVNTPQVALAEAPFGGIKQAGYGREGGSMAIKDYLNVKYTHLGLKG
;
A
#
# COMPACT_ATOMS: atom_id res chain seq x y z
N MET A 1 21.12 7.98 12.28
CA MET A 1 19.90 7.19 12.49
C MET A 1 20.06 5.72 12.03
N TYR A 2 20.80 5.44 10.96
CA TYR A 2 20.89 4.10 10.34
C TYR A 2 22.10 3.25 10.80
N GLU A 3 22.93 3.74 11.70
CA GLU A 3 24.22 3.15 12.07
C GLU A 3 24.13 1.72 12.63
N LYS A 4 23.05 1.42 13.37
CA LYS A 4 22.78 0.09 13.93
C LYS A 4 22.18 -0.90 12.92
N TYR A 5 21.71 -0.40 11.75
CA TYR A 5 21.07 -1.19 10.72
C TYR A 5 21.98 -1.44 9.51
N GLY A 6 21.56 -2.38 8.69
CA GLY A 6 22.22 -2.73 7.43
C GLY A 6 21.33 -3.65 6.63
N GLN A 7 21.89 -4.75 6.12
CA GLN A 7 21.10 -5.87 5.61
C GLN A 7 20.77 -6.79 6.80
N PHE A 8 19.50 -7.18 6.93
CA PHE A 8 19.11 -8.16 7.97
C PHE A 8 19.09 -9.55 7.36
N ILE A 9 20.05 -10.37 7.76
CA ILE A 9 20.26 -11.71 7.21
C ILE A 9 20.53 -12.67 8.36
N ASP A 10 19.84 -13.80 8.37
CA ASP A 10 20.02 -14.87 9.36
C ASP A 10 19.90 -14.37 10.82
N GLY A 11 18.92 -13.49 11.06
CA GLY A 11 18.61 -12.96 12.39
C GLY A 11 19.57 -11.86 12.90
N LYS A 12 20.45 -11.33 12.04
CA LYS A 12 21.48 -10.34 12.41
C LYS A 12 21.55 -9.20 11.39
N TRP A 13 21.93 -8.01 11.87
CA TRP A 13 22.25 -6.87 11.03
C TRP A 13 23.71 -6.94 10.54
N HIS A 14 23.89 -6.76 9.23
CA HIS A 14 25.19 -6.76 8.57
C HIS A 14 25.36 -5.50 7.74
N LYS A 15 26.54 -4.90 7.74
CA LYS A 15 26.87 -3.90 6.71
C LYS A 15 26.91 -4.58 5.35
N SER A 16 26.69 -3.80 4.27
CA SER A 16 26.88 -4.34 2.91
C SER A 16 28.26 -4.94 2.76
N SER A 17 28.35 -6.05 2.04
CA SER A 17 29.64 -6.72 1.77
C SER A 17 30.59 -5.84 0.95
N THR A 18 30.09 -4.84 0.20
CA THR A 18 30.89 -3.84 -0.52
C THR A 18 31.14 -2.57 0.30
N GLY A 19 30.47 -2.39 1.44
CA GLY A 19 30.51 -1.16 2.22
C GLY A 19 29.73 0.02 1.60
N GLU A 20 29.07 -0.19 0.45
CA GLU A 20 28.28 0.87 -0.21
C GLU A 20 27.09 1.32 0.62
N THR A 21 26.81 2.61 0.55
CA THR A 21 25.67 3.26 1.22
C THR A 21 24.97 4.24 0.29
N TYR A 22 23.77 4.68 0.67
CA TYR A 22 23.03 5.76 0.02
C TYR A 22 22.43 6.68 1.08
N GLU A 23 22.23 7.95 0.72
CA GLU A 23 21.67 8.96 1.61
C GLU A 23 20.15 8.89 1.64
N VAL A 24 19.58 9.07 2.83
CA VAL A 24 18.13 9.25 3.04
C VAL A 24 17.90 10.70 3.43
N ILE A 25 16.95 11.34 2.72
CA ILE A 25 16.73 12.78 2.81
C ILE A 25 15.40 13.07 3.51
N ASN A 26 15.38 14.04 4.41
CA ASN A 26 14.15 14.58 4.97
C ASN A 26 13.49 15.53 3.95
N PRO A 27 12.29 15.23 3.43
CA PRO A 27 11.64 16.08 2.44
C PRO A 27 11.16 17.44 2.98
N ALA A 28 11.08 17.61 4.30
CA ALA A 28 10.63 18.87 4.91
C ALA A 28 11.70 19.97 4.90
N ASN A 29 12.99 19.59 4.94
CA ASN A 29 14.10 20.55 5.03
C ASN A 29 15.29 20.23 4.11
N GLU A 30 15.20 19.13 3.34
CA GLU A 30 16.22 18.63 2.41
C GLU A 30 17.53 18.18 3.10
N GLU A 31 17.51 17.95 4.40
CA GLU A 31 18.67 17.51 5.16
C GLU A 31 18.86 15.98 5.05
N VAL A 32 20.12 15.55 5.07
CA VAL A 32 20.47 14.13 5.12
C VAL A 32 20.22 13.59 6.52
N LEU A 33 19.27 12.67 6.66
CA LEU A 33 18.96 11.95 7.91
C LEU A 33 20.07 10.99 8.31
N GLY A 34 20.79 10.48 7.31
CA GLY A 34 21.89 9.53 7.47
C GLY A 34 22.10 8.69 6.22
N LYS A 35 23.00 7.70 6.33
CA LYS A 35 23.34 6.79 5.24
C LYS A 35 22.85 5.38 5.55
N ALA A 36 22.02 4.83 4.66
CA ALA A 36 21.56 3.46 4.71
C ALA A 36 22.48 2.55 3.87
N SER A 37 22.62 1.29 4.30
CA SER A 37 23.46 0.31 3.62
C SER A 37 22.85 -0.14 2.29
N LYS A 38 23.67 -0.29 1.23
CA LYS A 38 23.23 -0.71 -0.10
C LYS A 38 23.66 -2.16 -0.34
N ALA A 39 22.69 -3.08 -0.44
CA ALA A 39 22.95 -4.50 -0.67
C ALA A 39 23.69 -4.74 -1.98
N SER A 40 24.69 -5.61 -1.93
CA SER A 40 25.39 -6.16 -3.08
C SER A 40 24.67 -7.41 -3.61
N PRO A 41 25.03 -7.92 -4.81
CA PRO A 41 24.55 -9.21 -5.29
C PRO A 41 24.88 -10.37 -4.34
N ASP A 42 26.00 -10.32 -3.64
CA ASP A 42 26.41 -11.34 -2.66
C ASP A 42 25.51 -11.31 -1.42
N ASP A 43 25.10 -10.11 -0.95
CA ASP A 43 24.15 -9.97 0.14
C ASP A 43 22.78 -10.56 -0.23
N VAL A 44 22.34 -10.38 -1.48
CA VAL A 44 21.10 -10.99 -1.98
C VAL A 44 21.19 -12.52 -1.96
N ASN A 45 22.31 -13.11 -2.41
CA ASN A 45 22.53 -14.55 -2.38
C ASN A 45 22.54 -15.11 -0.95
N LYS A 46 23.17 -14.39 -0.01
CA LYS A 46 23.14 -14.74 1.42
C LYS A 46 21.73 -14.71 1.99
N ALA A 47 20.94 -13.68 1.67
CA ALA A 47 19.55 -13.57 2.11
C ALA A 47 18.68 -14.69 1.53
N LEU A 48 18.85 -15.06 0.25
CA LEU A 48 18.17 -16.18 -0.39
C LEU A 48 18.47 -17.51 0.33
N SER A 49 19.75 -17.80 0.58
CA SER A 49 20.18 -19.01 1.30
C SER A 49 19.65 -19.04 2.73
N SER A 50 19.68 -17.88 3.42
CA SER A 50 19.14 -17.73 4.76
C SER A 50 17.61 -17.96 4.79
N ALA A 51 16.87 -17.37 3.83
CA ALA A 51 15.44 -17.53 3.74
C ALA A 51 15.01 -18.99 3.48
N GLN A 52 15.79 -19.72 2.68
CA GLN A 52 15.55 -21.13 2.42
C GLN A 52 15.73 -21.98 3.71
N LYS A 53 16.76 -21.71 4.50
CA LYS A 53 16.96 -22.36 5.81
C LYS A 53 15.85 -21.99 6.79
N GLY A 54 15.50 -20.71 6.86
CA GLY A 54 14.41 -20.21 7.71
C GLY A 54 13.06 -20.87 7.38
N LEU A 55 12.78 -21.13 6.10
CA LEU A 55 11.56 -21.83 5.67
C LEU A 55 11.49 -23.24 6.31
N GLU A 56 12.60 -23.99 6.37
CA GLU A 56 12.63 -25.34 6.96
C GLU A 56 12.29 -25.35 8.45
N VAL A 57 12.61 -24.27 9.15
CA VAL A 57 12.23 -24.07 10.55
C VAL A 57 10.77 -23.65 10.65
N TRP A 58 10.38 -22.64 9.87
CA TRP A 58 9.08 -21.99 10.02
C TRP A 58 7.90 -22.85 9.57
N LYS A 59 8.04 -23.66 8.53
CA LYS A 59 7.00 -24.61 8.09
C LYS A 59 6.68 -25.70 9.13
N LYS A 60 7.62 -25.97 10.07
CA LYS A 60 7.39 -26.91 11.18
C LYS A 60 6.78 -26.23 12.41
N THR A 61 6.76 -24.90 12.47
CA THR A 61 6.17 -24.11 13.54
C THR A 61 4.64 -24.18 13.43
N THR A 62 3.98 -24.55 14.51
CA THR A 62 2.51 -24.71 14.50
C THR A 62 1.79 -23.39 14.26
N PRO A 63 0.56 -23.40 13.69
CA PRO A 63 -0.24 -22.18 13.54
C PRO A 63 -0.42 -21.39 14.83
N TRP A 64 -0.55 -22.08 15.97
CA TRP A 64 -0.69 -21.44 17.28
C TRP A 64 0.58 -20.69 17.72
N GLN A 65 1.75 -21.27 17.48
CA GLN A 65 3.03 -20.62 17.75
C GLN A 65 3.26 -19.41 16.84
N ARG A 66 2.92 -19.53 15.54
CA ARG A 66 2.96 -18.40 14.61
C ARG A 66 2.02 -17.27 15.05
N ALA A 67 0.77 -17.60 15.40
CA ALA A 67 -0.21 -16.65 15.91
C ALA A 67 0.29 -15.90 17.16
N TYR A 68 0.90 -16.63 18.10
CA TYR A 68 1.47 -16.02 19.30
C TYR A 68 2.55 -15.00 18.99
N ILE A 69 3.48 -15.34 18.10
CA ILE A 69 4.56 -14.44 17.68
C ILE A 69 4.00 -13.21 16.96
N LEU A 70 3.09 -13.40 15.99
CA LEU A 70 2.50 -12.29 15.21
C LEU A 70 1.71 -11.32 16.11
N ARG A 71 1.00 -11.82 17.13
CA ARG A 71 0.29 -10.98 18.10
C ARG A 71 1.26 -10.13 18.91
N ARG A 72 2.36 -10.72 19.40
CA ARG A 72 3.42 -9.98 20.09
C ARG A 72 4.04 -8.88 19.22
N VAL A 73 4.17 -9.12 17.93
CA VAL A 73 4.65 -8.09 16.98
C VAL A 73 3.65 -6.94 16.94
N ALA A 74 2.35 -7.21 16.83
CA ALA A 74 1.31 -6.18 16.85
C ALA A 74 1.35 -5.34 18.13
N ASP A 75 1.42 -6.00 19.30
CA ASP A 75 1.51 -5.34 20.60
C ASP A 75 2.77 -4.46 20.69
N LYS A 76 3.91 -5.00 20.26
CA LYS A 76 5.18 -4.28 20.29
C LYS A 76 5.22 -3.08 19.33
N MET A 77 4.54 -3.15 18.19
CA MET A 77 4.37 -2.02 17.29
C MET A 77 3.57 -0.89 17.97
N ARG A 78 2.49 -1.21 18.68
CA ARG A 78 1.71 -0.23 19.45
C ARG A 78 2.54 0.39 20.58
N GLU A 79 3.35 -0.40 21.31
CA GLU A 79 4.28 0.11 22.32
C GLU A 79 5.32 1.07 21.74
N LYS A 80 5.82 0.80 20.52
CA LYS A 80 6.82 1.62 19.84
C LYS A 80 6.21 2.64 18.88
N GLN A 81 4.92 2.99 19.02
CA GLN A 81 4.18 3.85 18.10
C GLN A 81 4.91 5.17 17.79
N ASP A 82 5.39 5.86 18.81
CA ASP A 82 6.07 7.16 18.62
C ASP A 82 7.38 7.03 17.85
N VAL A 83 8.12 5.93 18.05
CA VAL A 83 9.38 5.66 17.33
C VAL A 83 9.09 5.39 15.85
N LEU A 84 8.13 4.50 15.56
CA LEU A 84 7.75 4.14 14.19
C LEU A 84 7.14 5.32 13.44
N ALA A 85 6.28 6.10 14.08
CA ALA A 85 5.69 7.30 13.51
C ALA A 85 6.74 8.36 13.18
N LYS A 86 7.71 8.58 14.09
CA LYS A 86 8.82 9.52 13.85
C LYS A 86 9.67 9.13 12.66
N TRP A 87 9.98 7.83 12.48
CA TRP A 87 10.69 7.36 11.28
C TRP A 87 9.95 7.75 10.00
N MET A 88 8.66 7.45 9.90
CA MET A 88 7.85 7.77 8.71
C MET A 88 7.80 9.28 8.44
N THR A 89 7.58 10.08 9.48
CA THR A 89 7.52 11.55 9.31
C THR A 89 8.85 12.10 8.80
N LEU A 90 9.98 11.67 9.35
CA LEU A 90 11.29 12.16 8.95
C LEU A 90 11.68 11.68 7.53
N GLU A 91 11.40 10.42 7.20
CA GLU A 91 11.83 9.83 5.92
C GLU A 91 10.98 10.28 4.72
N MET A 92 9.67 10.54 4.92
CA MET A 92 8.77 10.84 3.82
C MET A 92 7.85 12.04 4.00
N GLY A 93 7.91 12.73 5.14
CA GLY A 93 7.16 13.96 5.40
C GLY A 93 5.71 13.78 5.85
N LYS A 94 5.21 12.56 6.03
CA LYS A 94 3.86 12.30 6.53
C LYS A 94 3.65 12.97 7.89
N PRO A 95 2.53 13.71 8.12
CA PRO A 95 2.24 14.29 9.42
C PRO A 95 2.25 13.25 10.53
N LEU A 96 2.80 13.60 11.69
CA LEU A 96 3.02 12.68 12.82
C LEU A 96 1.73 11.99 13.28
N ASN A 97 0.60 12.71 13.28
CA ASN A 97 -0.70 12.12 13.66
C ASN A 97 -1.17 11.07 12.64
N GLU A 98 -0.95 11.30 11.35
CA GLU A 98 -1.25 10.29 10.32
C GLU A 98 -0.29 9.10 10.41
N ALA A 99 0.98 9.35 10.68
CA ALA A 99 1.98 8.30 10.89
C ALA A 99 1.62 7.39 12.09
N LYS A 100 1.15 7.98 13.21
CA LYS A 100 0.61 7.20 14.36
C LYS A 100 -0.60 6.33 13.96
N GLY A 101 -1.49 6.88 13.14
CA GLY A 101 -2.61 6.13 12.58
C GLY A 101 -2.15 4.96 11.70
N GLU A 102 -1.09 5.15 10.92
CA GLU A 102 -0.50 4.08 10.12
C GLU A 102 0.09 2.96 10.98
N VAL A 103 0.74 3.29 12.10
CA VAL A 103 1.27 2.28 13.04
C VAL A 103 0.14 1.40 13.58
N ASN A 104 -0.98 2.00 13.99
CA ASN A 104 -2.13 1.24 14.49
C ASN A 104 -2.70 0.31 13.41
N GLY A 105 -2.94 0.83 12.19
CA GLY A 105 -3.43 0.00 11.10
C GLY A 105 -2.46 -1.12 10.69
N ALA A 106 -1.15 -0.90 10.79
CA ALA A 106 -0.13 -1.90 10.55
C ALA A 106 -0.13 -3.00 11.65
N ALA A 107 -0.31 -2.60 12.90
CA ALA A 107 -0.46 -3.53 14.03
C ALA A 107 -1.75 -4.38 13.89
N ASP A 108 -2.87 -3.76 13.49
CA ASP A 108 -4.14 -4.46 13.26
C ASP A 108 -4.00 -5.53 12.16
N ILE A 109 -3.19 -5.27 11.12
CA ILE A 109 -2.90 -6.26 10.07
C ILE A 109 -2.12 -7.47 10.62
N PHE A 110 -1.13 -7.25 11.50
CA PHE A 110 -0.42 -8.35 12.15
C PHE A 110 -1.35 -9.16 13.07
N GLU A 111 -2.21 -8.48 13.83
CA GLU A 111 -3.18 -9.12 14.71
C GLU A 111 -4.20 -9.94 13.90
N TRP A 112 -4.77 -9.37 12.81
CA TRP A 112 -5.65 -10.10 11.90
C TRP A 112 -5.00 -11.37 11.36
N ASN A 113 -3.77 -11.29 10.87
CA ASN A 113 -3.05 -12.45 10.33
C ASN A 113 -2.67 -13.47 11.42
N ALA A 114 -2.48 -13.05 12.67
CA ALA A 114 -2.31 -13.94 13.81
C ALA A 114 -3.56 -14.81 14.03
N GLU A 115 -4.75 -14.25 13.81
CA GLU A 115 -6.00 -15.03 13.90
C GLU A 115 -6.23 -15.90 12.67
N GLU A 116 -5.93 -15.39 11.47
CA GLU A 116 -6.13 -16.13 10.22
C GLU A 116 -5.19 -17.34 10.09
N THR A 117 -3.98 -17.31 10.64
CA THR A 117 -3.08 -18.47 10.62
C THR A 117 -3.68 -19.72 11.26
N LYS A 118 -4.56 -19.55 12.27
CA LYS A 118 -5.26 -20.64 12.95
C LYS A 118 -6.45 -21.18 12.17
N ARG A 119 -6.89 -20.48 11.10
CA ARG A 119 -8.05 -20.80 10.27
C ARG A 119 -7.70 -21.39 8.91
N ILE A 120 -6.46 -21.84 8.72
CA ILE A 120 -6.04 -22.57 7.53
C ILE A 120 -6.57 -23.99 7.61
N TYR A 121 -7.88 -24.16 7.36
CA TYR A 121 -8.57 -25.43 7.43
C TYR A 121 -8.51 -26.17 6.11
N GLY A 122 -8.24 -27.50 6.18
CA GLY A 122 -8.45 -28.42 5.08
C GLY A 122 -9.91 -28.84 4.95
N GLN A 123 -10.16 -29.75 4.01
CA GLN A 123 -11.48 -30.34 3.76
C GLN A 123 -11.36 -31.85 3.63
N THR A 124 -12.37 -32.58 4.12
CA THR A 124 -12.60 -33.97 3.77
C THR A 124 -13.76 -33.99 2.79
N VAL A 125 -13.55 -34.55 1.63
CA VAL A 125 -14.54 -34.64 0.53
C VAL A 125 -14.92 -36.08 0.34
N GLU A 126 -16.23 -36.38 0.24
CA GLU A 126 -16.72 -37.71 -0.09
C GLU A 126 -16.25 -38.12 -1.49
N SER A 127 -15.77 -39.33 -1.60
CA SER A 127 -15.33 -39.91 -2.88
C SER A 127 -16.50 -40.57 -3.60
N ARG A 128 -16.46 -40.56 -4.95
CA ARG A 128 -17.39 -41.35 -5.78
C ARG A 128 -17.10 -42.85 -5.74
N PHE A 129 -15.94 -43.24 -5.22
CA PHE A 129 -15.53 -44.63 -5.11
C PHE A 129 -15.71 -45.11 -3.67
N GLU A 130 -16.30 -46.27 -3.51
CA GLU A 130 -16.37 -46.96 -2.23
C GLU A 130 -14.95 -47.23 -1.69
N ASP A 131 -14.81 -47.33 -0.38
CA ASP A 131 -13.53 -47.60 0.27
C ASP A 131 -12.41 -46.63 -0.02
N THR A 132 -12.75 -45.37 -0.39
CA THR A 132 -11.78 -44.30 -0.56
C THR A 132 -12.18 -43.02 0.17
N ARG A 133 -11.20 -42.14 0.43
CA ARG A 133 -11.39 -40.80 1.04
C ARG A 133 -10.52 -39.79 0.34
N VAL A 134 -11.04 -38.57 0.21
CA VAL A 134 -10.28 -37.42 -0.32
C VAL A 134 -10.06 -36.39 0.78
N HIS A 135 -8.80 -36.08 1.04
CA HIS A 135 -8.42 -34.99 1.94
C HIS A 135 -7.77 -33.85 1.16
N VAL A 136 -8.26 -32.63 1.37
CA VAL A 136 -7.68 -31.40 0.81
C VAL A 136 -7.01 -30.64 1.93
N TYR A 137 -5.78 -30.19 1.73
CA TYR A 137 -5.05 -29.41 2.68
C TYR A 137 -4.16 -28.37 2.01
N TYR A 138 -3.72 -27.38 2.81
CA TYR A 138 -2.94 -26.24 2.35
C TYR A 138 -1.52 -26.32 2.89
N GLN A 139 -0.54 -25.99 2.05
CA GLN A 139 0.87 -26.07 2.41
C GLN A 139 1.65 -24.82 1.99
N PRO A 140 2.58 -24.31 2.84
CA PRO A 140 3.58 -23.32 2.41
C PRO A 140 4.62 -24.03 1.53
N VAL A 141 5.10 -23.38 0.48
CA VAL A 141 5.99 -24.04 -0.51
C VAL A 141 7.25 -23.23 -0.81
N GLY A 142 7.50 -22.07 -0.21
CA GLY A 142 8.67 -21.34 -0.62
C GLY A 142 8.98 -20.05 0.14
N VAL A 143 9.78 -19.22 -0.51
CA VAL A 143 10.20 -17.91 -0.05
C VAL A 143 9.41 -16.84 -0.79
N VAL A 144 8.97 -15.81 -0.05
CA VAL A 144 8.28 -14.63 -0.60
C VAL A 144 9.28 -13.48 -0.76
N ALA A 145 9.31 -12.87 -1.94
CA ALA A 145 9.90 -11.54 -2.13
C ALA A 145 8.82 -10.47 -1.94
N ALA A 146 8.95 -9.67 -0.89
CA ALA A 146 8.05 -8.58 -0.54
C ALA A 146 8.67 -7.23 -0.98
N LEU A 147 8.15 -6.64 -2.05
CA LEU A 147 8.63 -5.38 -2.62
C LEU A 147 7.69 -4.24 -2.19
N VAL A 148 8.19 -3.30 -1.40
CA VAL A 148 7.38 -2.31 -0.69
C VAL A 148 7.74 -0.89 -1.12
N PRO A 149 6.75 -0.03 -1.46
CA PRO A 149 6.97 1.39 -1.77
C PRO A 149 7.02 2.25 -0.50
N TRP A 150 7.31 3.52 -0.69
CA TRP A 150 7.59 4.49 0.35
C TRP A 150 6.35 5.16 1.00
N ASN A 151 5.18 5.16 0.35
CA ASN A 151 4.06 6.04 0.73
C ASN A 151 3.27 5.58 1.98
N PHE A 152 3.19 4.27 2.23
CA PHE A 152 2.68 3.64 3.46
C PHE A 152 3.61 2.49 3.85
N PRO A 153 4.86 2.80 4.21
CA PRO A 153 5.91 1.78 4.31
C PRO A 153 5.62 0.74 5.39
N LEU A 154 4.97 1.13 6.47
CA LEU A 154 4.68 0.22 7.57
C LEU A 154 3.47 -0.67 7.29
N VAL A 155 2.34 -0.11 6.84
CA VAL A 155 1.14 -0.86 6.47
C VAL A 155 1.42 -1.83 5.33
N LEU A 156 2.10 -1.38 4.26
CA LEU A 156 2.35 -2.20 3.09
C LEU A 156 3.38 -3.30 3.37
N SER A 157 4.38 -3.03 4.22
CA SER A 157 5.28 -4.08 4.73
C SER A 157 4.52 -5.09 5.59
N SER A 158 3.66 -4.61 6.50
CA SER A 158 2.88 -5.46 7.40
C SER A 158 1.96 -6.41 6.63
N ARG A 159 1.27 -5.95 5.58
CA ARG A 159 0.43 -6.80 4.73
C ARG A 159 1.21 -7.98 4.13
N LYS A 160 2.41 -7.71 3.62
CA LYS A 160 3.23 -8.74 2.95
C LYS A 160 3.96 -9.66 3.93
N ILE A 161 4.57 -9.08 4.95
CA ILE A 161 5.34 -9.83 5.96
C ILE A 161 4.41 -10.71 6.79
N SER A 162 3.37 -10.13 7.41
CA SER A 162 2.53 -10.88 8.33
C SER A 162 1.73 -11.97 7.63
N THR A 163 1.24 -11.74 6.40
CA THR A 163 0.53 -12.77 5.63
C THR A 163 1.47 -13.92 5.23
N GLY A 164 2.69 -13.61 4.78
CA GLY A 164 3.70 -14.63 4.49
C GLY A 164 4.06 -15.46 5.71
N LEU A 165 4.33 -14.82 6.84
CA LEU A 165 4.63 -15.50 8.10
C LEU A 165 3.44 -16.33 8.60
N ALA A 166 2.23 -15.80 8.56
CA ALA A 166 1.01 -16.51 8.95
C ALA A 166 0.80 -17.78 8.13
N ALA A 167 1.04 -17.72 6.81
CA ALA A 167 0.94 -18.85 5.92
C ALA A 167 2.08 -19.87 6.07
N GLY A 168 3.12 -19.58 6.85
CA GLY A 168 4.26 -20.48 7.11
C GLY A 168 5.42 -20.32 6.14
N TRP A 169 5.50 -19.20 5.40
CA TRP A 169 6.59 -18.87 4.48
C TRP A 169 7.69 -18.09 5.18
N SER A 170 8.92 -18.15 4.65
CA SER A 170 9.94 -17.15 4.93
C SER A 170 9.82 -15.97 3.96
N VAL A 171 10.24 -14.80 4.41
CA VAL A 171 10.06 -13.54 3.67
C VAL A 171 11.38 -12.81 3.51
N ILE A 172 11.67 -12.34 2.31
CA ILE A 172 12.71 -11.34 2.04
C ILE A 172 12.00 -10.04 1.72
N VAL A 173 12.08 -9.06 2.61
CA VAL A 173 11.47 -7.75 2.40
C VAL A 173 12.50 -6.77 1.82
N LYS A 174 12.09 -6.08 0.77
CA LYS A 174 12.84 -4.98 0.15
C LYS A 174 12.05 -3.69 0.31
N PRO A 175 12.40 -2.84 1.30
CA PRO A 175 11.80 -1.52 1.45
C PRO A 175 12.23 -0.58 0.34
N ASP A 176 11.47 0.49 0.12
CA ASP A 176 11.92 1.59 -0.73
C ASP A 176 13.17 2.26 -0.14
N VAL A 177 14.03 2.80 -1.00
CA VAL A 177 15.24 3.55 -0.58
C VAL A 177 14.90 4.85 0.14
N ILE A 178 13.68 5.35 -0.02
CA ILE A 178 13.20 6.57 0.64
C ILE A 178 12.85 6.30 2.10
N THR A 179 12.23 5.15 2.41
CA THR A 179 11.70 4.83 3.75
C THR A 179 12.24 3.50 4.30
N PRO A 180 13.57 3.30 4.34
CA PRO A 180 14.13 2.03 4.81
C PRO A 180 14.04 1.88 6.33
N GLY A 181 14.16 2.96 7.11
CA GLY A 181 14.35 2.91 8.57
C GLY A 181 13.12 2.40 9.30
N VAL A 182 11.91 2.81 8.91
CA VAL A 182 10.71 2.30 9.56
C VAL A 182 10.50 0.80 9.31
N VAL A 183 10.89 0.29 8.12
CA VAL A 183 10.80 -1.14 7.82
C VAL A 183 11.92 -1.93 8.52
N MET A 184 13.10 -1.33 8.67
CA MET A 184 14.18 -1.90 9.49
C MET A 184 13.75 -2.05 10.95
N GLU A 185 13.08 -1.04 11.52
CA GLU A 185 12.55 -1.11 12.89
C GLU A 185 11.45 -2.18 13.02
N LEU A 186 10.58 -2.35 12.00
CA LEU A 186 9.60 -3.43 11.98
C LEU A 186 10.26 -4.82 12.00
N VAL A 187 11.31 -5.02 11.20
CA VAL A 187 12.06 -6.29 11.17
C VAL A 187 12.75 -6.54 12.51
N GLU A 188 13.28 -5.50 13.15
CA GLU A 188 13.86 -5.61 14.50
C GLU A 188 12.78 -6.01 15.53
N ILE A 189 11.59 -5.43 15.46
CA ILE A 189 10.44 -5.83 16.29
C ILE A 189 10.11 -7.31 16.07
N CYS A 190 10.08 -7.77 14.81
CA CYS A 190 9.84 -9.20 14.52
C CYS A 190 10.90 -10.10 15.20
N ARG A 191 12.19 -9.71 15.14
CA ARG A 191 13.29 -10.41 15.80
C ARG A 191 13.09 -10.44 17.32
N GLU A 192 12.82 -9.29 17.94
CA GLU A 192 12.59 -9.17 19.39
C GLU A 192 11.39 -10.02 19.86
N CYS A 193 10.38 -10.19 19.02
CA CYS A 193 9.20 -11.00 19.32
C CYS A 193 9.37 -12.50 19.07
N GLY A 194 10.55 -12.93 18.58
CA GLY A 194 10.92 -14.35 18.47
C GLY A 194 10.69 -14.97 17.09
N VAL A 195 10.62 -14.16 16.02
CA VAL A 195 10.73 -14.70 14.66
C VAL A 195 12.13 -15.32 14.49
N PRO A 196 12.23 -16.61 14.15
CA PRO A 196 13.53 -17.30 14.09
C PRO A 196 14.46 -16.75 13.01
N PRO A 197 15.78 -16.89 13.18
CA PRO A 197 16.76 -16.55 12.13
C PRO A 197 16.39 -17.14 10.77
N GLY A 198 16.60 -16.36 9.71
CA GLY A 198 16.32 -16.74 8.32
C GLY A 198 14.83 -16.66 7.91
N VAL A 199 13.88 -16.67 8.84
CA VAL A 199 12.45 -16.59 8.53
C VAL A 199 12.05 -15.24 7.96
N ILE A 200 12.67 -14.16 8.43
CA ILE A 200 12.59 -12.83 7.83
C ILE A 200 13.98 -12.34 7.49
N ASN A 201 14.15 -11.77 6.31
CA ASN A 201 15.36 -11.10 5.87
C ASN A 201 14.99 -9.76 5.26
N LEU A 202 15.87 -8.76 5.34
CA LEU A 202 15.67 -7.43 4.75
C LEU A 202 16.88 -7.05 3.90
N LEU A 203 16.61 -6.60 2.67
CA LEU A 203 17.61 -6.09 1.73
C LEU A 203 17.28 -4.64 1.37
N SER A 204 18.16 -3.73 1.77
CA SER A 204 18.07 -2.31 1.46
C SER A 204 19.05 -1.94 0.35
N GLY A 205 18.63 -1.12 -0.62
CA GLY A 205 19.51 -0.72 -1.73
C GLY A 205 18.77 -0.57 -3.05
N ASP A 206 19.49 -0.69 -4.16
CA ASP A 206 18.97 -0.45 -5.51
C ASP A 206 17.78 -1.33 -5.88
N PRO A 207 16.58 -0.71 -6.12
CA PRO A 207 15.37 -1.50 -6.30
C PRO A 207 15.39 -2.43 -7.52
N PRO A 208 15.80 -1.99 -8.73
CA PRO A 208 15.85 -2.85 -9.91
C PRO A 208 16.78 -4.05 -9.73
N SER A 209 17.99 -3.82 -9.23
CA SER A 209 19.02 -4.87 -9.10
C SER A 209 18.60 -5.96 -8.11
N ILE A 210 18.14 -5.57 -6.92
CA ILE A 210 17.68 -6.52 -5.90
C ILE A 210 16.44 -7.29 -6.39
N ALA A 211 15.44 -6.59 -6.95
CA ALA A 211 14.22 -7.23 -7.43
C ALA A 211 14.50 -8.24 -8.54
N GLN A 212 15.33 -7.87 -9.53
CA GLN A 212 15.69 -8.75 -10.65
C GLN A 212 16.38 -10.04 -10.14
N GLN A 213 17.31 -9.91 -9.19
CA GLN A 213 18.02 -11.08 -8.65
C GLN A 213 17.10 -11.98 -7.81
N LEU A 214 16.18 -11.40 -7.02
CA LEU A 214 15.18 -12.18 -6.27
C LEU A 214 14.25 -12.93 -7.19
N ILE A 215 13.76 -12.29 -8.27
CA ILE A 215 12.84 -12.90 -9.24
C ILE A 215 13.54 -14.01 -10.04
N ALA A 216 14.79 -13.81 -10.42
CA ALA A 216 15.56 -14.80 -11.17
C ALA A 216 15.92 -16.05 -10.33
N SER A 217 15.76 -16.00 -9.00
CA SER A 217 16.10 -17.11 -8.11
C SER A 217 15.05 -18.24 -8.11
N ASP A 218 15.52 -19.49 -8.12
CA ASP A 218 14.66 -20.67 -7.93
C ASP A 218 14.12 -20.82 -6.49
N ILE A 219 14.67 -20.09 -5.54
CA ILE A 219 14.26 -20.10 -4.12
C ILE A 219 12.96 -19.31 -3.93
N VAL A 220 12.79 -18.18 -4.61
CA VAL A 220 11.61 -17.33 -4.52
C VAL A 220 10.46 -17.98 -5.33
N LYS A 221 9.36 -18.27 -4.65
CA LYS A 221 8.17 -18.88 -5.25
C LYS A 221 6.98 -17.93 -5.36
N LYS A 222 7.03 -16.81 -4.64
CA LYS A 222 6.00 -15.77 -4.68
C LYS A 222 6.63 -14.38 -4.64
N ILE A 223 6.06 -13.48 -5.42
CA ILE A 223 6.36 -12.06 -5.40
C ILE A 223 5.10 -11.33 -4.93
N SER A 224 5.24 -10.53 -3.88
CA SER A 224 4.20 -9.59 -3.45
C SER A 224 4.73 -8.18 -3.61
N ILE A 225 4.13 -7.41 -4.50
CA ILE A 225 4.58 -6.05 -4.82
C ILE A 225 3.46 -5.04 -4.67
N THR A 226 3.81 -3.88 -4.11
CA THR A 226 3.05 -2.63 -4.25
C THR A 226 3.92 -1.60 -4.98
N GLY A 227 3.37 -0.94 -6.01
CA GLY A 227 4.11 0.03 -6.81
C GLY A 227 3.33 0.59 -7.98
N SER A 228 4.00 1.22 -8.94
CA SER A 228 3.34 1.71 -10.16
C SER A 228 2.96 0.58 -11.11
N SER A 229 1.89 0.76 -11.90
CA SER A 229 1.47 -0.22 -12.91
C SER A 229 2.58 -0.54 -13.91
N ARG A 230 3.44 0.43 -14.25
CA ARG A 230 4.62 0.22 -15.11
C ARG A 230 5.60 -0.79 -14.50
N VAL A 231 5.91 -0.64 -13.21
CA VAL A 231 6.82 -1.56 -12.50
C VAL A 231 6.16 -2.92 -12.32
N GLY A 232 4.88 -2.98 -11.98
CA GLY A 232 4.13 -4.23 -11.86
C GLY A 232 4.16 -5.05 -13.14
N LYS A 233 3.91 -4.42 -14.29
CA LYS A 233 4.00 -5.08 -15.62
C LYS A 233 5.40 -5.65 -15.90
N LEU A 234 6.46 -4.93 -15.52
CA LEU A 234 7.84 -5.42 -15.68
C LEU A 234 8.11 -6.64 -14.80
N ILE A 235 7.72 -6.59 -13.52
CA ILE A 235 7.84 -7.69 -12.58
C ILE A 235 7.06 -8.92 -13.06
N LEU A 236 5.85 -8.73 -13.56
CA LEU A 236 5.02 -9.84 -14.08
C LEU A 236 5.68 -10.54 -15.27
N LYS A 237 6.27 -9.77 -16.18
CA LYS A 237 7.03 -10.33 -17.32
C LYS A 237 8.20 -11.19 -16.84
N GLN A 238 8.97 -10.72 -15.85
CA GLN A 238 10.11 -11.47 -15.32
C GLN A 238 9.65 -12.72 -14.52
N ALA A 239 8.58 -12.60 -13.74
CA ALA A 239 8.02 -13.71 -12.97
C ALA A 239 7.48 -14.86 -13.84
N ALA A 240 7.07 -14.56 -15.07
CA ALA A 240 6.53 -15.54 -16.02
C ALA A 240 7.56 -16.63 -16.37
N ASP A 241 8.85 -16.30 -16.48
CA ASP A 241 9.93 -17.24 -16.81
C ASP A 241 10.05 -18.39 -15.79
N LYS A 242 9.64 -18.15 -14.53
CA LYS A 242 9.67 -19.14 -13.44
C LYS A 242 8.27 -19.60 -13.00
N VAL A 243 7.22 -19.14 -13.67
CA VAL A 243 5.81 -19.39 -13.29
C VAL A 243 5.57 -19.04 -11.81
N GLN A 244 6.19 -17.96 -11.32
CA GLN A 244 6.08 -17.55 -9.93
C GLN A 244 4.69 -16.97 -9.66
N ARG A 245 4.17 -17.20 -8.45
CA ARG A 245 2.95 -16.53 -8.00
C ARG A 245 3.21 -15.05 -7.78
N VAL A 246 2.27 -14.23 -8.18
CA VAL A 246 2.38 -12.78 -8.02
C VAL A 246 1.11 -12.24 -7.37
N THR A 247 1.26 -11.35 -6.37
CA THR A 247 0.20 -10.47 -5.89
C THR A 247 0.66 -9.04 -6.11
N MET A 248 -0.17 -8.24 -6.77
CA MET A 248 0.18 -6.89 -7.20
C MET A 248 -0.85 -5.88 -6.72
N GLU A 249 -0.39 -4.90 -5.97
CA GLU A 249 -1.14 -3.68 -5.62
C GLU A 249 -0.51 -2.51 -6.36
N LEU A 250 -1.20 -1.98 -7.38
CA LEU A 250 -0.61 -1.04 -8.31
C LEU A 250 -1.27 0.35 -8.21
N SER A 251 -1.10 1.16 -9.25
CA SER A 251 -1.65 2.52 -9.32
C SER A 251 -3.17 2.54 -9.22
N GLY A 252 -3.71 3.63 -8.66
CA GLY A 252 -5.13 3.92 -8.63
C GLY A 252 -5.45 5.32 -9.14
N HIS A 253 -6.67 5.51 -9.64
CA HIS A 253 -7.19 6.81 -10.06
C HIS A 253 -8.66 6.93 -9.69
N SER A 254 -8.92 6.90 -8.40
CA SER A 254 -10.24 6.68 -7.81
C SER A 254 -11.23 7.79 -8.14
N PRO A 255 -12.45 7.48 -8.58
CA PRO A 255 -13.53 8.43 -8.67
C PRO A 255 -14.13 8.70 -7.29
N PHE A 256 -14.53 9.95 -7.05
CA PHE A 256 -15.33 10.42 -5.92
C PHE A 256 -16.63 11.00 -6.45
N ILE A 257 -17.75 10.32 -6.19
CA ILE A 257 -19.06 10.64 -6.76
C ILE A 257 -19.96 11.19 -5.68
N VAL A 258 -20.56 12.38 -5.91
CA VAL A 258 -21.48 13.04 -5.00
C VAL A 258 -22.82 13.20 -5.70
N PHE A 259 -23.84 12.47 -5.27
CA PHE A 259 -25.21 12.59 -5.75
C PHE A 259 -25.93 13.77 -5.07
N ASP A 260 -27.02 14.24 -5.65
CA ASP A 260 -27.76 15.43 -5.19
C ASP A 260 -28.50 15.22 -3.85
N ASP A 261 -28.78 13.98 -3.49
CA ASP A 261 -29.38 13.60 -2.21
C ASP A 261 -28.34 13.47 -1.06
N ALA A 262 -27.04 13.58 -1.36
CA ALA A 262 -25.98 13.46 -0.36
C ALA A 262 -25.99 14.62 0.63
N ASP A 263 -25.60 14.34 1.88
CA ASP A 263 -25.23 15.36 2.86
C ASP A 263 -23.91 16.01 2.43
N ILE A 264 -24.02 17.21 1.84
CA ILE A 264 -22.85 17.91 1.25
C ILE A 264 -21.78 18.23 2.28
N LYS A 265 -22.14 18.50 3.53
CA LYS A 265 -21.18 18.76 4.59
C LYS A 265 -20.35 17.51 4.91
N LYS A 266 -21.02 16.35 5.08
CA LYS A 266 -20.34 15.06 5.32
C LYS A 266 -19.55 14.61 4.10
N ALA A 267 -20.11 14.74 2.89
CA ALA A 267 -19.40 14.42 1.65
C ALA A 267 -18.12 15.24 1.49
N THR A 268 -18.15 16.54 1.85
CA THR A 268 -16.98 17.40 1.81
C THR A 268 -15.93 17.00 2.86
N ASP A 269 -16.35 16.69 4.09
CA ASP A 269 -15.42 16.20 5.15
C ASP A 269 -14.77 14.89 4.74
N MET A 270 -15.55 13.96 4.19
CA MET A 270 -15.04 12.70 3.64
C MET A 270 -14.05 12.93 2.50
N ALA A 271 -14.35 13.82 1.57
CA ALA A 271 -13.51 14.15 0.43
C ALA A 271 -12.15 14.72 0.88
N ILE A 272 -12.14 15.65 1.85
CA ILE A 272 -10.92 16.21 2.41
C ILE A 272 -10.08 15.14 3.12
N ALA A 273 -10.70 14.33 3.97
CA ALA A 273 -10.03 13.26 4.69
C ALA A 273 -9.42 12.21 3.74
N ALA A 274 -10.12 11.83 2.67
CA ALA A 274 -9.65 10.86 1.70
C ALA A 274 -8.57 11.45 0.77
N LYS A 275 -8.75 12.69 0.29
CA LYS A 275 -7.87 13.33 -0.70
C LYS A 275 -6.56 13.78 -0.11
N PHE A 276 -6.58 14.43 1.04
CA PHE A 276 -5.39 15.09 1.57
C PHE A 276 -4.58 14.24 2.55
N ARG A 277 -5.06 13.04 2.88
CA ARG A 277 -4.25 12.05 3.58
C ARG A 277 -2.90 11.87 2.87
N ASN A 278 -1.81 11.91 3.63
CA ASN A 278 -0.44 11.85 3.10
C ASN A 278 -0.20 12.80 1.90
N ASN A 279 -0.83 13.97 1.95
CA ASN A 279 -0.77 14.99 0.89
C ASN A 279 -1.19 14.46 -0.50
N GLY A 280 -2.15 13.54 -0.55
CA GLY A 280 -2.64 12.90 -1.77
C GLY A 280 -1.71 11.84 -2.38
N GLN A 281 -0.61 11.51 -1.72
CA GLN A 281 0.36 10.49 -2.15
C GLN A 281 -0.11 9.08 -1.75
N VAL A 282 -1.31 8.71 -2.20
CA VAL A 282 -2.03 7.50 -1.83
C VAL A 282 -2.62 6.85 -3.07
N CYS A 283 -2.40 5.55 -3.26
CA CYS A 283 -2.97 4.80 -4.40
C CYS A 283 -4.51 4.79 -4.42
N ILE A 284 -5.15 4.89 -3.25
CA ILE A 284 -6.60 5.00 -3.10
C ILE A 284 -7.09 6.46 -3.00
N SER A 285 -6.23 7.47 -3.22
CA SER A 285 -6.66 8.87 -3.19
C SER A 285 -7.72 9.15 -4.26
N PRO A 286 -8.84 9.81 -3.91
CA PRO A 286 -9.77 10.27 -4.93
C PRO A 286 -9.10 11.33 -5.80
N ASN A 287 -9.06 11.07 -7.11
CA ASN A 287 -8.37 11.89 -8.09
C ASN A 287 -9.29 12.41 -9.20
N ARG A 288 -10.53 11.90 -9.27
CA ARG A 288 -11.56 12.30 -10.24
C ARG A 288 -12.85 12.59 -9.49
N PHE A 289 -13.17 13.89 -9.30
CA PHE A 289 -14.33 14.31 -8.52
C PHE A 289 -15.51 14.59 -9.46
N TYR A 290 -16.56 13.79 -9.35
CA TYR A 290 -17.82 13.93 -10.07
C TYR A 290 -18.89 14.36 -9.09
N ILE A 291 -19.46 15.57 -9.28
CA ILE A 291 -20.49 16.13 -8.41
C ILE A 291 -21.75 16.36 -9.25
N GLN A 292 -22.90 15.89 -8.79
CA GLN A 292 -24.15 16.13 -9.49
C GLN A 292 -24.40 17.63 -9.67
N GLU A 293 -24.81 18.06 -10.86
CA GLU A 293 -24.79 19.45 -11.32
C GLU A 293 -25.51 20.39 -10.33
N THR A 294 -26.62 19.95 -9.74
CA THR A 294 -27.44 20.71 -8.77
C THR A 294 -26.70 21.02 -7.48
N LYS A 295 -25.67 20.22 -7.11
CA LYS A 295 -24.89 20.35 -5.87
C LYS A 295 -23.45 20.83 -6.07
N LYS A 296 -23.01 21.00 -7.31
CA LYS A 296 -21.62 21.32 -7.61
C LYS A 296 -21.14 22.60 -6.92
N ASN A 297 -21.88 23.68 -7.04
CA ASN A 297 -21.46 24.96 -6.48
C ASN A 297 -21.39 24.92 -4.95
N GLU A 298 -22.36 24.28 -4.30
CA GLU A 298 -22.39 24.12 -2.84
C GLU A 298 -21.17 23.32 -2.37
N PHE A 299 -20.90 22.16 -3.00
CA PHE A 299 -19.77 21.30 -2.67
C PHE A 299 -18.43 21.99 -2.89
N VAL A 300 -18.21 22.62 -4.07
CA VAL A 300 -16.95 23.28 -4.43
C VAL A 300 -16.63 24.40 -3.44
N ASN A 301 -17.61 25.27 -3.13
CA ASN A 301 -17.41 26.38 -2.21
C ASN A 301 -17.02 25.89 -0.81
N LEU A 302 -17.74 24.90 -0.28
CA LEU A 302 -17.46 24.33 1.03
C LEU A 302 -16.11 23.59 1.06
N PHE A 303 -15.77 22.87 -0.02
CA PHE A 303 -14.49 22.18 -0.14
C PHE A 303 -13.31 23.17 -0.14
N ILE A 304 -13.42 24.28 -0.87
CA ILE A 304 -12.41 25.36 -0.89
C ILE A 304 -12.27 25.98 0.50
N GLU A 305 -13.40 26.31 1.16
CA GLU A 305 -13.38 26.91 2.50
C GLU A 305 -12.63 26.02 3.51
N LYS A 306 -12.96 24.72 3.50
CA LYS A 306 -12.31 23.77 4.43
C LYS A 306 -10.85 23.51 4.06
N THR A 307 -10.52 23.41 2.78
CA THR A 307 -9.15 23.21 2.30
C THR A 307 -8.22 24.36 2.71
N LYS A 308 -8.69 25.61 2.67
CA LYS A 308 -7.93 26.79 3.11
C LYS A 308 -7.53 26.74 4.59
N LYS A 309 -8.21 25.95 5.42
CA LYS A 309 -7.90 25.81 6.86
C LYS A 309 -6.81 24.78 7.14
N LEU A 310 -6.40 23.99 6.14
CA LEU A 310 -5.37 22.98 6.30
C LEU A 310 -3.99 23.64 6.43
N LYS A 311 -3.28 23.33 7.51
CA LYS A 311 -1.94 23.86 7.78
C LYS A 311 -0.89 23.02 7.07
N ILE A 312 -0.11 23.66 6.19
CA ILE A 312 1.06 23.08 5.51
C ILE A 312 2.30 23.30 6.37
N GLY A 313 3.17 22.31 6.49
CA GLY A 313 4.42 22.45 7.23
C GLY A 313 5.18 21.15 7.46
N ASP A 314 6.17 21.22 8.33
CA ASP A 314 6.91 20.02 8.77
C ASP A 314 5.97 19.09 9.53
N GLY A 315 5.88 17.85 9.09
CA GLY A 315 5.01 16.82 9.70
C GLY A 315 5.35 16.53 11.17
N MET A 316 6.51 16.93 11.67
CA MET A 316 6.88 16.81 13.08
C MET A 316 6.12 17.80 14.00
N ASP A 317 5.58 18.90 13.45
CA ASP A 317 4.66 19.80 14.16
C ASP A 317 3.27 19.13 14.23
N PRO A 318 2.72 18.79 15.42
CA PRO A 318 1.45 18.10 15.56
C PRO A 318 0.23 18.90 15.06
N SER A 319 0.38 20.20 14.82
CA SER A 319 -0.68 21.06 14.25
C SER A 319 -0.74 21.02 12.72
N VAL A 320 0.23 20.40 12.06
CA VAL A 320 0.30 20.27 10.59
C VAL A 320 -0.57 19.13 10.12
N GLN A 321 -1.37 19.39 9.08
CA GLN A 321 -2.19 18.39 8.38
C GLN A 321 -1.64 18.01 7.01
N LEU A 322 -0.82 18.90 6.40
CA LEU A 322 -0.24 18.65 5.08
C LEU A 322 1.29 18.76 5.16
N GLY A 323 1.94 17.62 5.07
CA GLY A 323 3.39 17.52 4.98
C GLY A 323 3.91 17.86 3.57
N PRO A 324 5.24 17.74 3.34
CA PRO A 324 5.83 17.92 2.01
C PRO A 324 5.44 16.78 1.05
N ILE A 325 5.66 17.01 -0.22
CA ILE A 325 5.80 15.95 -1.23
C ILE A 325 7.09 15.18 -0.93
N THR A 326 7.06 13.88 -1.03
CA THR A 326 8.17 13.05 -0.52
C THR A 326 9.47 13.21 -1.28
N THR A 327 9.44 13.52 -2.59
CA THR A 327 10.65 13.69 -3.39
C THR A 327 10.59 14.91 -4.28
N LYS A 328 11.75 15.52 -4.55
CA LYS A 328 11.88 16.62 -5.53
C LYS A 328 11.39 16.22 -6.92
N LYS A 329 11.66 14.97 -7.32
CA LYS A 329 11.17 14.45 -8.60
C LYS A 329 9.64 14.49 -8.67
N ARG A 330 8.95 13.99 -7.63
CA ARG A 330 7.48 14.00 -7.58
C ARG A 330 6.94 15.43 -7.53
N LEU A 331 7.58 16.35 -6.81
CA LEU A 331 7.20 17.75 -6.79
C LEU A 331 7.23 18.37 -8.20
N ASN A 332 8.29 18.12 -8.96
CA ASN A 332 8.42 18.60 -10.34
C ASN A 332 7.33 18.01 -11.26
N GLU A 333 7.04 16.71 -11.13
CA GLU A 333 5.95 16.04 -11.88
C GLU A 333 4.56 16.62 -11.56
N ILE A 334 4.32 17.01 -10.29
CA ILE A 334 3.08 17.70 -9.88
C ILE A 334 3.01 19.09 -10.52
N GLU A 335 4.10 19.86 -10.50
CA GLU A 335 4.15 21.19 -11.12
C GLU A 335 3.88 21.10 -12.61
N GLU A 336 4.51 20.17 -13.30
CA GLU A 336 4.29 19.93 -14.73
C GLU A 336 2.84 19.56 -15.05
N LEU A 337 2.24 18.68 -14.24
CA LEU A 337 0.83 18.28 -14.41
C LEU A 337 -0.12 19.46 -14.18
N VAL A 338 0.15 20.32 -13.20
CA VAL A 338 -0.63 21.54 -12.97
C VAL A 338 -0.57 22.48 -14.15
N GLU A 339 0.63 22.74 -14.70
CA GLU A 339 0.79 23.61 -15.87
C GLU A 339 0.16 23.02 -17.14
N THR A 340 0.25 21.70 -17.33
CA THR A 340 -0.43 21.00 -18.43
C THR A 340 -1.95 21.15 -18.32
N THR A 341 -2.51 20.92 -17.14
CA THR A 341 -3.95 21.02 -16.88
C THR A 341 -4.48 22.44 -17.13
N LYS A 342 -3.71 23.47 -16.77
CA LYS A 342 -4.03 24.87 -17.08
C LYS A 342 -4.02 25.14 -18.60
N LYS A 343 -3.02 24.63 -19.32
CA LYS A 343 -2.93 24.78 -20.78
C LYS A 343 -4.07 24.08 -21.51
N GLU A 344 -4.59 22.99 -20.97
CA GLU A 344 -5.77 22.28 -21.48
C GLU A 344 -7.08 23.04 -21.24
N GLY A 345 -7.06 24.12 -20.46
CA GLY A 345 -8.18 25.05 -20.26
C GLY A 345 -8.87 24.94 -18.90
N ALA A 346 -8.29 24.21 -17.94
CA ALA A 346 -8.79 24.17 -16.57
C ALA A 346 -8.57 25.50 -15.85
N LYS A 347 -9.51 25.86 -15.00
CA LYS A 347 -9.44 27.03 -14.11
C LYS A 347 -8.98 26.61 -12.73
N VAL A 348 -7.87 27.18 -12.24
CA VAL A 348 -7.44 27.01 -10.85
C VAL A 348 -8.30 27.86 -9.92
N LEU A 349 -8.99 27.20 -8.98
CA LEU A 349 -9.82 27.85 -7.95
C LEU A 349 -9.05 28.08 -6.66
N LEU A 350 -8.05 27.24 -6.35
CA LEU A 350 -7.19 27.34 -5.16
C LEU A 350 -5.84 26.70 -5.48
N GLY A 351 -4.75 27.23 -4.89
CA GLY A 351 -3.42 26.64 -4.97
C GLY A 351 -2.73 26.83 -6.34
N GLY A 352 -2.13 25.76 -6.84
CA GLY A 352 -1.43 25.74 -8.15
C GLY A 352 -0.01 26.24 -8.10
N LYS A 353 0.60 26.28 -6.91
CA LYS A 353 1.97 26.80 -6.68
C LYS A 353 2.58 26.22 -5.41
N ARG A 354 3.85 26.48 -5.20
CA ARG A 354 4.50 26.25 -3.90
C ARG A 354 4.03 27.31 -2.89
N PRO A 355 3.80 26.94 -1.62
CA PRO A 355 3.40 27.89 -0.59
C PRO A 355 4.52 28.89 -0.30
N SER A 356 4.14 30.13 -0.01
CA SER A 356 5.07 31.15 0.47
C SER A 356 5.58 30.83 1.87
N GLY A 357 6.80 31.31 2.20
CA GLY A 357 7.38 31.15 3.54
C GLY A 357 8.23 29.89 3.73
N PHE A 358 8.38 29.04 2.74
CA PHE A 358 9.27 27.88 2.78
C PHE A 358 10.47 28.09 1.84
N ASN A 359 11.65 28.25 2.40
CA ASN A 359 12.91 28.40 1.64
C ASN A 359 13.50 27.02 1.25
N LYS A 360 13.09 25.96 1.92
CA LYS A 360 13.50 24.58 1.70
C LYS A 360 12.29 23.65 1.84
N GLY A 361 12.47 22.38 1.42
CA GLY A 361 11.45 21.36 1.48
C GLY A 361 10.57 21.31 0.24
N TYR A 362 9.92 20.17 0.03
CA TYR A 362 9.16 19.89 -1.18
C TYR A 362 7.67 20.19 -1.01
N PHE A 363 7.33 21.35 -0.45
CA PHE A 363 5.95 21.73 -0.18
C PHE A 363 5.20 22.18 -1.43
N TYR A 364 3.93 21.81 -1.52
CA TYR A 364 3.02 22.22 -2.58
C TYR A 364 1.61 22.46 -2.04
N GLU A 365 0.93 23.50 -2.53
CA GLU A 365 -0.42 23.85 -2.07
C GLU A 365 -1.46 22.84 -2.60
N PRO A 366 -2.49 22.49 -1.79
CA PRO A 366 -3.69 21.84 -2.31
C PRO A 366 -4.24 22.62 -3.50
N THR A 367 -4.43 21.92 -4.63
CA THR A 367 -4.78 22.58 -5.88
C THR A 367 -6.12 22.07 -6.39
N ILE A 368 -7.08 22.98 -6.51
CA ILE A 368 -8.46 22.69 -6.95
C ILE A 368 -8.66 23.26 -8.34
N PHE A 369 -9.13 22.41 -9.25
CA PHE A 369 -9.43 22.78 -10.63
C PHE A 369 -10.94 22.69 -10.90
N ASP A 370 -11.45 23.67 -11.63
CA ASP A 370 -12.74 23.63 -12.30
C ASP A 370 -12.57 23.69 -13.80
N ASN A 371 -13.67 23.55 -14.54
CA ASN A 371 -13.68 23.50 -16.00
C ASN A 371 -12.77 22.40 -16.59
N VAL A 372 -12.68 21.28 -15.89
CA VAL A 372 -11.93 20.09 -16.31
C VAL A 372 -12.85 19.21 -17.18
N LYS A 373 -12.28 18.57 -18.20
CA LYS A 373 -12.96 17.56 -19.04
C LYS A 373 -12.32 16.19 -18.84
N ASP A 374 -13.05 15.13 -19.14
CA ASP A 374 -12.57 13.74 -18.95
C ASP A 374 -11.36 13.40 -19.86
N ASP A 375 -11.16 14.14 -20.93
CA ASP A 375 -10.04 13.97 -21.86
C ASP A 375 -8.74 14.69 -21.43
N PHE A 376 -8.78 15.51 -20.37
CA PHE A 376 -7.60 16.20 -19.85
C PHE A 376 -6.58 15.22 -19.26
N THR A 377 -5.31 15.58 -19.29
CA THR A 377 -4.20 14.76 -18.81
C THR A 377 -4.36 14.37 -17.35
N ILE A 378 -4.82 15.30 -16.49
CA ILE A 378 -5.03 15.08 -15.06
C ILE A 378 -6.10 14.01 -14.78
N MET A 379 -6.99 13.72 -15.73
CA MET A 379 -8.02 12.69 -15.61
C MET A 379 -7.55 11.31 -16.07
N LYS A 380 -6.39 11.23 -16.72
CA LYS A 380 -5.79 9.99 -17.26
C LYS A 380 -4.58 9.52 -16.48
N VAL A 381 -3.84 10.45 -15.87
CA VAL A 381 -2.60 10.17 -15.15
C VAL A 381 -2.82 10.29 -13.66
N GLU A 382 -2.42 9.27 -12.89
CA GLU A 382 -2.47 9.32 -11.43
C GLU A 382 -1.60 10.48 -10.90
N PRO A 383 -2.19 11.54 -10.28
CA PRO A 383 -1.44 12.71 -9.85
C PRO A 383 -0.45 12.40 -8.72
N PHE A 384 -0.82 11.48 -7.82
CA PHE A 384 -0.08 11.13 -6.61
C PHE A 384 0.39 12.35 -5.81
N GLY A 385 -0.56 13.28 -5.59
CA GLY A 385 -0.35 14.57 -4.96
C GLY A 385 -1.68 15.29 -4.68
N PRO A 386 -1.64 16.54 -4.16
CA PRO A 386 -2.80 17.25 -3.65
C PRO A 386 -3.62 17.96 -4.75
N LEU A 387 -3.85 17.29 -5.88
CA LEU A 387 -4.56 17.86 -7.04
C LEU A 387 -6.00 17.33 -7.11
N VAL A 388 -6.97 18.24 -7.29
CA VAL A 388 -8.40 17.98 -7.20
C VAL A 388 -9.12 18.52 -8.44
N PRO A 389 -9.25 17.77 -9.53
CA PRO A 389 -10.12 18.14 -10.66
C PRO A 389 -11.59 17.88 -10.32
N MET A 390 -12.47 18.89 -10.51
CA MET A 390 -13.88 18.82 -10.21
C MET A 390 -14.75 18.94 -11.47
N LEU A 391 -15.56 17.92 -11.73
CA LEU A 391 -16.47 17.83 -12.86
C LEU A 391 -17.92 17.72 -12.39
N SER A 392 -18.87 18.09 -13.24
CA SER A 392 -20.30 17.82 -13.02
C SER A 392 -20.78 16.63 -13.82
N PHE A 393 -21.89 16.04 -13.35
CA PHE A 393 -22.68 15.05 -14.08
C PHE A 393 -24.17 15.31 -13.87
N LYS A 394 -25.04 14.75 -14.73
CA LYS A 394 -26.48 14.95 -14.69
C LYS A 394 -27.27 13.72 -14.25
N SER A 395 -26.87 12.53 -14.67
CA SER A 395 -27.58 11.30 -14.41
C SER A 395 -26.71 10.21 -13.80
N PHE A 396 -27.36 9.22 -13.18
CA PHE A 396 -26.69 8.05 -12.61
C PHE A 396 -25.87 7.29 -13.68
N ASP A 397 -26.50 6.96 -14.83
CA ASP A 397 -25.83 6.16 -15.86
C ASP A 397 -24.62 6.90 -16.46
N GLU A 398 -24.75 8.22 -16.68
CA GLU A 398 -23.62 9.06 -17.13
C GLU A 398 -22.42 8.96 -16.20
N VAL A 399 -22.62 9.10 -14.89
CA VAL A 399 -21.49 9.11 -13.96
C VAL A 399 -20.85 7.75 -13.79
N ILE A 400 -21.65 6.68 -13.81
CA ILE A 400 -21.11 5.31 -13.75
C ILE A 400 -20.25 5.00 -14.98
N GLU A 401 -20.74 5.33 -16.18
CA GLU A 401 -19.97 5.16 -17.42
C GLU A 401 -18.64 5.92 -17.38
N ARG A 402 -18.68 7.23 -17.04
CA ARG A 402 -17.50 8.09 -16.95
C ARG A 402 -16.51 7.62 -15.88
N ALA A 403 -17.00 7.20 -14.73
CA ALA A 403 -16.19 6.70 -13.62
C ALA A 403 -15.47 5.39 -13.98
N ASN A 404 -16.16 4.50 -14.72
CA ASN A 404 -15.62 3.21 -15.17
C ASN A 404 -14.69 3.31 -16.40
N ASN A 405 -14.79 4.40 -17.17
CA ASN A 405 -13.97 4.63 -18.36
C ASN A 405 -12.51 4.99 -17.98
N HIS A 406 -11.83 4.05 -17.31
CA HIS A 406 -10.43 4.17 -16.92
C HIS A 406 -9.77 2.79 -16.86
N GLU A 407 -8.47 2.73 -17.18
CA GLU A 407 -7.69 1.48 -17.12
C GLU A 407 -7.39 0.99 -15.70
N LEU A 408 -7.51 1.87 -14.68
CA LEU A 408 -7.24 1.57 -13.29
C LEU A 408 -8.55 1.42 -12.51
N GLY A 409 -8.67 0.34 -11.74
CA GLY A 409 -9.83 0.04 -10.93
C GLY A 409 -9.45 -0.38 -9.51
N LEU A 410 -8.85 0.53 -8.71
CA LEU A 410 -8.45 0.19 -7.33
C LEU A 410 -9.57 0.46 -6.34
N SER A 411 -10.02 1.71 -6.23
CA SER A 411 -11.09 2.09 -5.30
C SER A 411 -12.02 3.16 -5.89
N SER A 412 -13.21 3.28 -5.33
CA SER A 412 -14.19 4.32 -5.63
C SER A 412 -14.90 4.79 -4.37
N TYR A 413 -15.38 6.04 -4.39
CA TYR A 413 -16.08 6.68 -3.29
C TYR A 413 -17.43 7.20 -3.76
N ILE A 414 -18.50 6.94 -3.00
CA ILE A 414 -19.86 7.29 -3.33
C ILE A 414 -20.50 8.00 -2.13
N CYS A 415 -21.09 9.15 -2.38
CA CYS A 415 -21.85 9.91 -1.40
C CYS A 415 -23.32 10.02 -1.85
N THR A 416 -24.22 9.37 -1.13
CA THR A 416 -25.69 9.37 -1.37
C THR A 416 -26.42 8.97 -0.10
N ASN A 417 -27.64 9.45 0.09
CA ASN A 417 -28.54 8.99 1.14
C ASN A 417 -29.54 7.92 0.65
N SER A 418 -29.56 7.62 -0.66
CA SER A 418 -30.40 6.58 -1.23
C SER A 418 -29.71 5.20 -1.13
N MET A 419 -30.34 4.27 -0.43
CA MET A 419 -29.89 2.87 -0.37
C MET A 419 -29.90 2.21 -1.75
N GLU A 420 -30.86 2.54 -2.62
CA GLU A 420 -30.94 2.03 -3.98
C GLU A 420 -29.75 2.50 -4.82
N THR A 421 -29.45 3.81 -4.78
CA THR A 421 -28.30 4.40 -5.48
C THR A 421 -26.98 3.81 -4.96
N ALA A 422 -26.84 3.69 -3.64
CA ALA A 422 -25.68 3.10 -3.01
C ALA A 422 -25.42 1.65 -3.47
N HIS A 423 -26.47 0.82 -3.50
CA HIS A 423 -26.39 -0.59 -3.91
C HIS A 423 -26.07 -0.69 -5.40
N LYS A 424 -26.84 -0.04 -6.27
CA LYS A 424 -26.61 -0.07 -7.73
C LYS A 424 -25.21 0.42 -8.11
N ALA A 425 -24.77 1.53 -7.51
CA ALA A 425 -23.45 2.06 -7.79
C ALA A 425 -22.35 1.10 -7.30
N SER A 426 -22.53 0.46 -6.12
CA SER A 426 -21.56 -0.52 -5.61
C SER A 426 -21.41 -1.73 -6.52
N GLU A 427 -22.49 -2.19 -7.15
CA GLU A 427 -22.45 -3.33 -8.08
C GLU A 427 -21.84 -2.95 -9.44
N LEU A 428 -22.10 -1.73 -9.92
CA LEU A 428 -21.72 -1.31 -11.27
C LEU A 428 -20.32 -0.69 -11.33
N MET A 429 -19.75 -0.23 -10.19
CA MET A 429 -18.41 0.33 -10.18
C MET A 429 -17.33 -0.74 -10.44
N GLU A 430 -16.54 -0.54 -11.48
CA GLU A 430 -15.44 -1.43 -11.88
C GLU A 430 -14.17 -1.13 -11.08
N THR A 431 -14.26 -1.27 -9.75
CA THR A 431 -13.13 -1.11 -8.81
C THR A 431 -13.11 -2.25 -7.80
N GLY A 432 -11.92 -2.56 -7.29
CA GLY A 432 -11.75 -3.65 -6.32
C GLY A 432 -12.34 -3.33 -4.95
N THR A 433 -12.54 -2.03 -4.64
CA THR A 433 -13.13 -1.57 -3.38
C THR A 433 -14.06 -0.38 -3.64
N VAL A 434 -15.24 -0.41 -3.03
CA VAL A 434 -16.22 0.69 -3.07
C VAL A 434 -16.49 1.16 -1.65
N ALA A 435 -16.34 2.45 -1.39
CA ALA A 435 -16.69 3.08 -0.12
C ALA A 435 -17.95 3.94 -0.30
N VAL A 436 -18.96 3.70 0.50
CA VAL A 436 -20.19 4.51 0.51
C VAL A 436 -20.27 5.28 1.82
N ASN A 437 -20.32 6.61 1.73
CA ASN A 437 -20.42 7.54 2.87
C ASN A 437 -19.31 7.36 3.93
N THR A 438 -18.14 6.82 3.55
CA THR A 438 -16.97 6.63 4.43
C THR A 438 -15.68 6.86 3.64
N PRO A 439 -14.64 7.46 4.23
CA PRO A 439 -13.33 7.58 3.58
C PRO A 439 -12.47 6.31 3.71
N GLN A 440 -12.93 5.30 4.46
CA GLN A 440 -12.15 4.11 4.80
C GLN A 440 -12.39 3.01 3.76
N VAL A 441 -11.36 2.66 3.01
CA VAL A 441 -11.38 1.61 1.98
C VAL A 441 -10.33 0.50 2.21
N ALA A 442 -9.47 0.64 3.21
CA ALA A 442 -8.37 -0.29 3.45
C ALA A 442 -8.36 -0.79 4.90
N LEU A 443 -9.21 -1.77 5.19
CA LEU A 443 -9.34 -2.42 6.48
C LEU A 443 -8.47 -3.68 6.56
N ALA A 444 -8.08 -4.12 7.76
CA ALA A 444 -7.30 -5.35 7.94
C ALA A 444 -8.14 -6.60 7.62
N GLU A 445 -9.42 -6.58 8.01
CA GLU A 445 -10.39 -7.66 7.86
C GLU A 445 -11.02 -7.76 6.46
N ALA A 446 -10.81 -6.77 5.60
CA ALA A 446 -11.39 -6.75 4.25
C ALA A 446 -10.34 -7.05 3.16
N PRO A 447 -10.72 -7.78 2.09
CA PRO A 447 -9.83 -8.01 0.96
C PRO A 447 -9.59 -6.71 0.20
N PHE A 448 -8.35 -6.27 0.20
CA PHE A 448 -7.89 -5.06 -0.50
C PHE A 448 -7.16 -5.42 -1.79
N GLY A 449 -7.46 -4.73 -2.87
CA GLY A 449 -6.77 -4.90 -4.15
C GLY A 449 -7.56 -4.41 -5.34
N GLY A 450 -6.83 -4.08 -6.41
CA GLY A 450 -7.38 -3.55 -7.64
C GLY A 450 -7.86 -4.62 -8.63
N ILE A 451 -8.60 -4.15 -9.63
CA ILE A 451 -8.91 -4.85 -10.87
C ILE A 451 -8.35 -4.06 -12.06
N LYS A 452 -8.52 -4.56 -13.27
CA LYS A 452 -7.92 -3.97 -14.47
C LYS A 452 -6.39 -3.84 -14.31
N GLN A 453 -5.80 -2.69 -14.63
CA GLN A 453 -4.36 -2.45 -14.49
C GLN A 453 -3.96 -1.94 -13.08
N ALA A 454 -4.89 -1.91 -12.12
CA ALA A 454 -4.62 -1.50 -10.75
C ALA A 454 -4.14 -2.65 -9.86
N GLY A 455 -4.21 -3.90 -10.32
CA GLY A 455 -3.65 -4.99 -9.53
C GLY A 455 -4.15 -6.38 -9.91
N TYR A 456 -3.58 -7.36 -9.20
CA TYR A 456 -3.87 -8.76 -9.35
C TYR A 456 -3.68 -9.47 -8.00
N GLY A 457 -4.64 -10.28 -7.59
CA GLY A 457 -4.69 -10.85 -6.24
C GLY A 457 -5.32 -9.92 -5.21
N ARG A 458 -5.23 -10.28 -3.94
CA ARG A 458 -5.77 -9.48 -2.83
C ARG A 458 -4.83 -9.51 -1.63
N GLU A 459 -4.80 -8.40 -0.89
CA GLU A 459 -4.15 -8.28 0.42
C GLU A 459 -5.21 -7.99 1.50
N GLY A 460 -5.02 -8.49 2.73
CA GLY A 460 -6.00 -8.35 3.81
C GLY A 460 -7.20 -9.30 3.70
N GLY A 461 -8.03 -9.29 4.73
CA GLY A 461 -9.12 -10.24 4.88
C GLY A 461 -8.67 -11.70 4.90
N SER A 462 -9.61 -12.61 4.96
CA SER A 462 -9.34 -14.07 4.94
C SER A 462 -8.91 -14.60 3.55
N MET A 463 -9.05 -13.78 2.50
CA MET A 463 -8.65 -14.17 1.14
C MET A 463 -7.15 -14.07 0.93
N ALA A 464 -6.47 -13.09 1.54
CA ALA A 464 -5.05 -12.84 1.33
C ALA A 464 -4.17 -14.05 1.68
N ILE A 465 -4.45 -14.73 2.78
CA ILE A 465 -3.63 -15.87 3.22
C ILE A 465 -3.69 -17.03 2.23
N LYS A 466 -4.83 -17.19 1.52
CA LYS A 466 -5.00 -18.25 0.50
C LYS A 466 -4.08 -18.07 -0.70
N ASP A 467 -3.76 -16.82 -1.06
CA ASP A 467 -2.79 -16.50 -2.12
C ASP A 467 -1.36 -16.95 -1.78
N TYR A 468 -1.09 -17.21 -0.50
CA TYR A 468 0.19 -17.69 -0.01
C TYR A 468 0.21 -19.20 0.24
N LEU A 469 -0.85 -19.95 -0.09
CA LEU A 469 -0.97 -21.38 0.18
C LEU A 469 -1.09 -22.18 -1.10
N ASN A 470 -0.43 -23.35 -1.15
CA ASN A 470 -0.67 -24.33 -2.18
C ASN A 470 -1.73 -25.32 -1.71
N VAL A 471 -2.67 -25.59 -2.59
CA VAL A 471 -3.68 -26.61 -2.40
C VAL A 471 -3.11 -27.96 -2.82
N LYS A 472 -3.23 -28.95 -1.94
CA LYS A 472 -2.90 -30.33 -2.24
C LYS A 472 -4.05 -31.24 -1.81
N TYR A 473 -4.40 -32.23 -2.62
CA TYR A 473 -5.32 -33.24 -2.18
C TYR A 473 -4.65 -34.63 -2.18
N THR A 474 -5.10 -35.45 -1.29
CA THR A 474 -4.72 -36.87 -1.24
C THR A 474 -5.97 -37.75 -1.40
N HIS A 475 -5.94 -38.65 -2.35
CA HIS A 475 -6.96 -39.68 -2.52
C HIS A 475 -6.43 -40.97 -1.90
N LEU A 476 -7.09 -41.42 -0.86
CA LEU A 476 -6.67 -42.58 -0.06
C LEU A 476 -7.55 -43.77 -0.38
N GLY A 477 -6.96 -44.90 -0.81
CA GLY A 477 -7.60 -46.21 -0.80
C GLY A 477 -7.55 -46.75 0.64
N LEU A 478 -8.69 -47.19 1.16
CA LEU A 478 -8.82 -47.69 2.55
C LEU A 478 -8.63 -49.21 2.64
N LYS A 479 -8.74 -49.90 1.52
CA LYS A 479 -8.42 -51.32 1.40
C LYS A 479 -7.20 -51.50 0.53
N GLY A 480 -6.12 -52.02 1.10
CA GLY A 480 -4.92 -52.46 0.40
C GLY A 480 -5.02 -53.92 0.05
#